data_d1ad4770fdf3a037e633b4053291176c
#
_entry.id   d1ad4770fdf3a037e633b4053291176c
#
_cell.length_a   1.000
_cell.length_b   1.000
_cell.length_c   1.000
_cell.angle_alpha   90.00
_cell.angle_beta   90.00
_cell.angle_gamma   90.00
#
_symmetry.space_group_name_H-M   'P 1'
#
loop_
_entity.id
_entity.type
_entity.pdbx_description
1 polymer ?
#
loop_
_entity_poly.entity_id
_entity_poly.type
_entity_poly.pdbx_seq_one_letter_code
_entity_poly.pdbx_strand_id
1 'polypeptide(L)'
;MVHYQLAPDTSLHLRDPAASAVGGRILSEGLALMNELGLEAFTFRKLADRAECTEATIYNYFTNKQRLLQYYFQLYWMWLDTHCQQEGHTLTDPWARVQGDIHALCGIWSKDALAAQLDPVALRDLVLVEGSKSFMHRNVDEDNKLKLFQPYKDLCSHLAKELKACDRS
;
A
#
# COMPACT_ATOMS: atom_id res chain seq x y z
N MET A 1 2.03 -8.27 -20.44
CA MET A 1 2.18 -7.85 -19.04
C MET A 1 1.28 -6.64 -18.86
N VAL A 2 0.17 -6.77 -18.14
CA VAL A 2 -0.77 -5.67 -17.91
C VAL A 2 -0.21 -4.85 -16.75
N HIS A 3 0.28 -3.64 -17.02
CA HIS A 3 0.68 -2.71 -15.98
C HIS A 3 -0.58 -2.08 -15.38
N TYR A 4 -1.02 -2.57 -14.24
CA TYR A 4 -2.02 -1.86 -13.46
C TYR A 4 -1.36 -0.67 -12.79
N GLN A 5 -1.80 0.53 -13.15
CA GLN A 5 -1.38 1.74 -12.46
C GLN A 5 -2.17 1.80 -11.15
N LEU A 6 -1.54 1.35 -10.05
CA LEU A 6 -2.11 1.51 -8.72
C LEU A 6 -2.09 3.00 -8.38
N ALA A 7 -3.26 3.57 -8.11
CA ALA A 7 -3.42 4.97 -7.80
C ALA A 7 -4.14 5.13 -6.45
N PRO A 8 -3.38 5.31 -5.35
CA PRO A 8 -3.98 5.66 -4.06
C PRO A 8 -4.88 6.89 -4.13
N ASP A 9 -5.81 7.01 -3.19
CA ASP A 9 -6.81 8.07 -3.17
C ASP A 9 -6.17 9.46 -3.21
N THR A 10 -6.71 10.33 -4.06
CA THR A 10 -6.17 11.68 -4.28
C THR A 10 -6.25 12.58 -3.04
N SER A 11 -7.06 12.25 -2.04
CA SER A 11 -7.11 12.96 -0.76
C SER A 11 -5.90 12.70 0.14
N LEU A 12 -5.08 11.68 -0.18
CA LEU A 12 -3.87 11.35 0.56
C LEU A 12 -2.67 12.22 0.18
N HIS A 13 -2.70 12.85 -0.99
CA HIS A 13 -1.59 13.65 -1.50
C HIS A 13 -2.10 14.93 -2.18
N LEU A 14 -1.29 15.98 -2.15
CA LEU A 14 -1.61 17.25 -2.81
C LEU A 14 -1.20 17.24 -4.29
N ARG A 15 -0.18 16.46 -4.61
CA ARG A 15 0.34 16.23 -5.95
C ARG A 15 0.69 14.76 -6.08
N ASP A 16 0.42 14.15 -7.23
CA ASP A 16 0.75 12.74 -7.47
C ASP A 16 2.28 12.51 -7.38
N PRO A 17 2.74 11.77 -6.36
CA PRO A 17 4.16 11.53 -6.19
C PRO A 17 4.71 10.54 -7.23
N ALA A 18 3.89 9.70 -7.84
CA ALA A 18 4.31 8.76 -8.87
C ALA A 18 4.59 9.46 -10.22
N ALA A 19 4.06 10.68 -10.41
CA ALA A 19 4.19 11.42 -11.67
C ALA A 19 5.55 12.14 -11.84
N SER A 20 6.48 12.05 -10.88
CA SER A 20 7.77 12.76 -10.97
C SER A 20 8.92 11.99 -10.32
N ALA A 21 10.13 12.21 -10.83
CA ALA A 21 11.35 11.60 -10.27
C ALA A 21 11.59 12.00 -8.79
N VAL A 22 11.28 13.23 -8.42
CA VAL A 22 11.40 13.70 -7.02
C VAL A 22 10.36 13.02 -6.13
N GLY A 23 9.11 12.93 -6.59
CA GLY A 23 8.07 12.21 -5.86
C GLY A 23 8.40 10.72 -5.70
N GLY A 24 8.93 10.09 -6.73
CA GLY A 24 9.41 8.70 -6.65
C GLY A 24 10.51 8.52 -5.61
N ARG A 25 11.50 9.44 -5.54
CA ARG A 25 12.53 9.41 -4.47
C ARG A 25 11.93 9.61 -3.08
N ILE A 26 10.98 10.54 -2.93
CA ILE A 26 10.27 10.76 -1.65
C ILE A 26 9.57 9.46 -1.22
N LEU A 27 8.94 8.74 -2.13
CA LEU A 27 8.28 7.47 -1.82
C LEU A 27 9.30 6.37 -1.46
N SER A 28 10.35 6.17 -2.24
CA SER A 28 11.33 5.11 -1.98
C SER A 28 12.12 5.35 -0.69
N GLU A 29 12.64 6.56 -0.49
CA GLU A 29 13.39 6.92 0.72
C GLU A 29 12.49 7.03 1.95
N GLY A 30 11.25 7.48 1.78
CA GLY A 30 10.26 7.52 2.85
C GLY A 30 9.91 6.13 3.37
N LEU A 31 9.71 5.16 2.47
CA LEU A 31 9.46 3.76 2.82
C LEU A 31 10.66 3.17 3.59
N ALA A 32 11.87 3.33 3.08
CA ALA A 32 13.07 2.84 3.73
C ALA A 32 13.26 3.48 5.12
N LEU A 33 13.10 4.80 5.22
CA LEU A 33 13.28 5.52 6.47
C LEU A 33 12.21 5.20 7.52
N MET A 34 10.96 4.98 7.11
CA MET A 34 9.90 4.53 8.04
C MET A 34 10.15 3.12 8.56
N ASN A 35 10.65 2.20 7.73
CA ASN A 35 11.04 0.87 8.17
C ASN A 35 12.24 0.89 9.14
N GLU A 36 13.19 1.80 8.94
CA GLU A 36 14.35 1.94 9.82
C GLU A 36 14.03 2.55 11.18
N LEU A 37 13.21 3.61 11.21
CA LEU A 37 12.99 4.44 12.40
C LEU A 37 11.65 4.21 13.08
N GLY A 38 10.68 3.62 12.39
CA GLY A 38 9.28 3.65 12.76
C GLY A 38 8.63 5.03 12.57
N LEU A 39 7.31 5.07 12.56
CA LEU A 39 6.54 6.29 12.33
C LEU A 39 6.84 7.39 13.37
N GLU A 40 7.07 7.02 14.62
CA GLU A 40 7.28 7.99 15.72
C GLU A 40 8.53 8.84 15.50
N ALA A 41 9.66 8.19 15.19
CA ALA A 41 10.95 8.85 15.00
C ALA A 41 11.15 9.40 13.57
N PHE A 42 10.24 9.07 12.64
CA PHE A 42 10.23 9.58 11.28
C PHE A 42 9.82 11.06 11.26
N THR A 43 10.55 11.88 10.49
CA THR A 43 10.22 13.31 10.25
C THR A 43 10.47 13.67 8.79
N PHE A 44 9.76 14.68 8.28
CA PHE A 44 9.97 15.18 6.93
C PHE A 44 11.35 15.83 6.75
N ARG A 45 11.96 16.37 7.82
CA ARG A 45 13.34 16.85 7.77
C ARG A 45 14.32 15.72 7.45
N LYS A 46 14.25 14.59 8.18
CA LYS A 46 15.11 13.44 7.91
C LYS A 46 14.86 12.86 6.51
N LEU A 47 13.60 12.85 6.07
CA LEU A 47 13.25 12.43 4.71
C LEU A 47 13.82 13.39 3.66
N ALA A 48 13.77 14.71 3.89
CA ALA A 48 14.31 15.70 2.97
C ALA A 48 15.82 15.53 2.76
N ASP A 49 16.55 15.34 3.87
CA ASP A 49 18.00 15.08 3.83
C ASP A 49 18.30 13.81 3.01
N ARG A 50 17.53 12.74 3.20
CA ARG A 50 17.74 11.47 2.52
C ARG A 50 17.29 11.45 1.06
N ALA A 51 16.18 12.11 0.73
CA ALA A 51 15.66 12.24 -0.63
C ALA A 51 16.33 13.36 -1.44
N GLU A 52 17.35 14.02 -0.88
CA GLU A 52 18.07 15.12 -1.51
C GLU A 52 17.13 16.23 -2.00
N CYS A 53 16.22 16.67 -1.15
CA CYS A 53 15.26 17.74 -1.43
C CYS A 53 15.02 18.60 -0.19
N THR A 54 14.11 19.57 -0.27
CA THR A 54 13.72 20.40 0.88
C THR A 54 12.47 19.84 1.56
N GLU A 55 12.26 20.14 2.85
CA GLU A 55 11.00 19.83 3.54
C GLU A 55 9.80 20.44 2.81
N ALA A 56 9.93 21.66 2.28
CA ALA A 56 8.91 22.33 1.50
C ALA A 56 8.52 21.51 0.25
N THR A 57 9.48 20.84 -0.38
CA THR A 57 9.22 19.95 -1.50
C THR A 57 8.35 18.78 -1.07
N ILE A 58 8.61 18.17 0.09
CA ILE A 58 7.80 17.04 0.61
C ILE A 58 6.38 17.51 0.94
N TYR A 59 6.23 18.69 1.57
CA TYR A 59 4.91 19.28 1.88
C TYR A 59 4.08 19.60 0.63
N ASN A 60 4.69 19.73 -0.55
CA ASN A 60 3.96 19.85 -1.81
C ASN A 60 3.29 18.51 -2.24
N TYR A 61 3.70 17.38 -1.66
CA TYR A 61 3.11 16.06 -1.92
C TYR A 61 2.22 15.60 -0.76
N PHE A 62 2.69 15.71 0.47
CA PHE A 62 2.01 15.18 1.65
C PHE A 62 1.88 16.22 2.76
N THR A 63 0.69 16.42 3.28
CA THR A 63 0.44 17.39 4.36
C THR A 63 1.10 17.01 5.68
N ASN A 64 1.32 15.71 5.92
CA ASN A 64 1.95 15.21 7.13
C ASN A 64 2.39 13.75 6.94
N LYS A 65 3.19 13.22 7.88
CA LYS A 65 3.70 11.85 7.86
C LYS A 65 2.60 10.78 7.93
N GLN A 66 1.46 11.10 8.54
CA GLN A 66 0.32 10.18 8.62
C GLN A 66 -0.28 9.93 7.22
N ARG A 67 -0.41 10.99 6.39
CA ARG A 67 -0.88 10.85 5.00
C ARG A 67 0.07 10.03 4.14
N LEU A 68 1.38 10.18 4.34
CA LEU A 68 2.37 9.35 3.67
C LEU A 68 2.26 7.87 4.11
N LEU A 69 2.08 7.58 5.41
CA LEU A 69 1.83 6.20 5.88
C LEU A 69 0.54 5.62 5.28
N GLN A 70 -0.54 6.39 5.25
CA GLN A 70 -1.82 5.97 4.66
C GLN A 70 -1.70 5.71 3.15
N TYR A 71 -0.85 6.47 2.45
CA TYR A 71 -0.54 6.23 1.04
C TYR A 71 0.12 4.85 0.84
N TYR A 72 1.12 4.50 1.65
CA TYR A 72 1.74 3.17 1.62
C TYR A 72 0.75 2.07 2.00
N PHE A 73 -0.10 2.32 2.99
CA PHE A 73 -1.14 1.39 3.41
C PHE A 73 -2.11 1.07 2.26
N GLN A 74 -2.65 2.09 1.60
CA GLN A 74 -3.52 1.88 0.44
C GLN A 74 -2.80 1.16 -0.71
N LEU A 75 -1.58 1.61 -1.04
CA LEU A 75 -0.80 1.04 -2.13
C LEU A 75 -0.55 -0.46 -1.92
N TYR A 76 -0.23 -0.88 -0.69
CA TYR A 76 -0.03 -2.28 -0.35
C TYR A 76 -1.30 -3.11 -0.54
N TRP A 77 -2.43 -2.67 -0.02
CA TRP A 77 -3.67 -3.44 -0.10
C TRP A 77 -4.24 -3.48 -1.50
N MET A 78 -4.14 -2.40 -2.27
CA MET A 78 -4.51 -2.39 -3.70
C MET A 78 -3.66 -3.36 -4.51
N TRP A 79 -2.35 -3.35 -4.27
CA TRP A 79 -1.43 -4.25 -4.94
C TRP A 79 -1.73 -5.71 -4.59
N LEU A 80 -1.93 -6.02 -3.31
CA LEU A 80 -2.20 -7.37 -2.84
C LEU A 80 -3.54 -7.90 -3.38
N ASP A 81 -4.61 -7.08 -3.37
CA ASP A 81 -5.91 -7.44 -3.96
C ASP A 81 -5.78 -7.73 -5.46
N THR A 82 -5.06 -6.88 -6.19
CA THR A 82 -4.80 -7.09 -7.62
C THR A 82 -4.03 -8.40 -7.86
N HIS A 83 -3.07 -8.70 -7.01
CA HIS A 83 -2.25 -9.91 -7.13
C HIS A 83 -3.08 -11.18 -6.85
N CYS A 84 -3.90 -11.19 -5.80
CA CYS A 84 -4.84 -12.27 -5.52
C CYS A 84 -5.79 -12.50 -6.70
N GLN A 85 -6.38 -11.44 -7.24
CA GLN A 85 -7.29 -11.56 -8.38
C GLN A 85 -6.60 -12.12 -9.63
N GLN A 86 -5.35 -11.74 -9.90
CA GLN A 86 -4.60 -12.25 -11.05
C GLN A 86 -4.26 -13.74 -10.92
N GLU A 87 -3.79 -14.17 -9.77
CA GLU A 87 -3.49 -15.60 -9.50
C GLU A 87 -4.76 -16.47 -9.62
N GLY A 88 -5.90 -15.98 -9.13
CA GLY A 88 -7.16 -16.70 -9.16
C GLY A 88 -7.86 -16.73 -10.53
N HIS A 89 -7.55 -15.76 -11.42
CA HIS A 89 -8.35 -15.56 -12.65
C HIS A 89 -8.35 -16.74 -13.62
N THR A 90 -7.29 -17.54 -13.65
CA THR A 90 -7.16 -18.71 -14.55
C THR A 90 -7.65 -20.01 -13.92
N LEU A 91 -7.95 -20.03 -12.62
CA LEU A 91 -8.28 -21.21 -11.86
C LEU A 91 -9.81 -21.39 -11.77
N THR A 92 -10.32 -22.54 -12.19
CA THR A 92 -11.75 -22.88 -12.15
C THR A 92 -12.16 -23.49 -10.81
N ASP A 93 -11.26 -24.21 -10.17
CA ASP A 93 -11.50 -24.82 -8.86
C ASP A 93 -11.45 -23.79 -7.73
N PRO A 94 -12.50 -23.67 -6.89
CA PRO A 94 -12.54 -22.72 -5.78
C PRO A 94 -11.41 -22.92 -4.76
N TRP A 95 -11.06 -24.15 -4.44
CA TRP A 95 -9.97 -24.43 -3.50
C TRP A 95 -8.61 -24.02 -4.04
N ALA A 96 -8.36 -24.21 -5.33
CA ALA A 96 -7.13 -23.77 -5.97
C ALA A 96 -7.01 -22.24 -5.93
N ARG A 97 -8.13 -21.49 -6.10
CA ARG A 97 -8.13 -20.02 -5.95
C ARG A 97 -7.79 -19.58 -4.54
N VAL A 98 -8.41 -20.19 -3.52
CA VAL A 98 -8.09 -19.89 -2.11
C VAL A 98 -6.62 -20.20 -1.79
N GLN A 99 -6.05 -21.28 -2.33
CA GLN A 99 -4.62 -21.57 -2.17
C GLN A 99 -3.73 -20.50 -2.82
N GLY A 100 -4.12 -20.00 -4.00
CA GLY A 100 -3.44 -18.88 -4.67
C GLY A 100 -3.48 -17.61 -3.81
N ASP A 101 -4.64 -17.26 -3.26
CA ASP A 101 -4.80 -16.12 -2.35
C ASP A 101 -3.91 -16.26 -1.10
N ILE A 102 -3.85 -17.46 -0.49
CA ILE A 102 -2.98 -17.73 0.65
C ILE A 102 -1.50 -17.54 0.27
N HIS A 103 -1.07 -18.01 -0.89
CA HIS A 103 0.29 -17.80 -1.37
C HIS A 103 0.61 -16.31 -1.56
N ALA A 104 -0.33 -15.56 -2.15
CA ALA A 104 -0.21 -14.11 -2.29
C ALA A 104 -0.09 -13.41 -0.92
N LEU A 105 -0.94 -13.76 0.04
CA LEU A 105 -0.93 -13.20 1.39
C LEU A 105 0.34 -13.57 2.17
N CYS A 106 0.90 -14.76 1.97
CA CYS A 106 2.14 -15.20 2.62
C CYS A 106 3.41 -14.53 2.07
N GLY A 107 3.31 -13.74 1.03
CA GLY A 107 4.42 -12.92 0.54
C GLY A 107 5.48 -13.69 -0.23
N ILE A 108 5.11 -14.72 -0.97
CA ILE A 108 5.99 -15.43 -1.91
C ILE A 108 5.88 -14.72 -3.26
N TRP A 109 6.46 -13.51 -3.38
CA TRP A 109 6.36 -12.71 -4.60
C TRP A 109 7.71 -12.61 -5.31
N SER A 110 7.67 -12.55 -6.64
CA SER A 110 8.83 -12.11 -7.41
C SER A 110 9.05 -10.61 -7.20
N LYS A 111 10.29 -10.16 -7.17
CA LYS A 111 10.64 -8.73 -6.99
C LYS A 111 10.06 -7.81 -8.07
N ASP A 112 9.62 -8.38 -9.18
CA ASP A 112 9.07 -7.64 -10.33
C ASP A 112 7.56 -7.33 -10.18
N ALA A 113 6.94 -7.71 -9.06
CA ALA A 113 5.49 -7.67 -8.90
C ALA A 113 4.92 -6.26 -8.66
N LEU A 114 5.71 -5.33 -8.11
CA LEU A 114 5.25 -3.96 -7.88
C LEU A 114 5.78 -3.02 -8.97
N ALA A 115 4.87 -2.33 -9.66
CA ALA A 115 5.25 -1.38 -10.68
C ALA A 115 6.25 -0.35 -10.15
N ALA A 116 7.39 -0.40 -10.74
CA ALA A 116 8.36 0.64 -11.00
C ALA A 116 9.23 1.20 -9.87
N GLN A 117 8.93 1.21 -8.56
CA GLN A 117 9.82 1.96 -7.64
C GLN A 117 9.83 1.55 -6.16
N LEU A 118 8.93 0.69 -5.69
CA LEU A 118 8.88 0.31 -4.27
C LEU A 118 9.11 -1.19 -4.10
N ASP A 119 9.91 -1.56 -3.11
CA ASP A 119 10.10 -2.95 -2.72
C ASP A 119 8.82 -3.46 -2.02
N PRO A 120 8.13 -4.48 -2.57
CA PRO A 120 6.90 -5.01 -1.99
C PRO A 120 7.14 -5.63 -0.60
N VAL A 121 8.33 -6.17 -0.34
CA VAL A 121 8.68 -6.73 0.97
C VAL A 121 8.79 -5.60 2.01
N ALA A 122 9.51 -4.52 1.67
CA ALA A 122 9.62 -3.36 2.55
C ALA A 122 8.25 -2.71 2.80
N LEU A 123 7.39 -2.67 1.78
CA LEU A 123 6.03 -2.14 1.90
C LEU A 123 5.15 -3.00 2.82
N ARG A 124 5.21 -4.34 2.68
CA ARG A 124 4.56 -5.28 3.58
C ARG A 124 5.03 -5.09 5.03
N ASP A 125 6.33 -5.05 5.23
CA ASP A 125 6.93 -4.97 6.57
C ASP A 125 6.49 -3.67 7.27
N LEU A 126 6.48 -2.53 6.55
CA LEU A 126 5.93 -1.28 7.08
C LEU A 126 4.45 -1.42 7.47
N VAL A 127 3.62 -2.00 6.60
CA VAL A 127 2.17 -2.14 6.85
C VAL A 127 1.89 -3.09 8.01
N LEU A 128 2.65 -4.15 8.17
CA LEU A 128 2.49 -5.08 9.30
C LEU A 128 2.87 -4.45 10.64
N VAL A 129 3.93 -3.62 10.67
CA VAL A 129 4.43 -3.01 11.91
C VAL A 129 3.67 -1.72 12.24
N GLU A 130 3.46 -0.84 11.27
CA GLU A 130 2.94 0.50 11.47
C GLU A 130 1.49 0.70 10.99
N GLY A 131 0.96 -0.27 10.24
CA GLY A 131 -0.36 -0.15 9.60
C GLY A 131 -1.51 0.11 10.57
N SER A 132 -1.45 -0.42 11.79
CA SER A 132 -2.46 -0.13 12.82
C SER A 132 -2.55 1.36 13.15
N LYS A 133 -1.45 2.11 13.06
CA LYS A 133 -1.42 3.57 13.30
C LYS A 133 -2.11 4.36 12.19
N SER A 134 -2.33 3.77 11.01
CA SER A 134 -3.07 4.42 9.93
C SER A 134 -4.56 4.61 10.26
N PHE A 135 -5.11 3.84 11.21
CA PHE A 135 -6.50 3.96 11.68
C PHE A 135 -6.65 4.22 13.19
N MET A 136 -5.56 4.31 13.95
CA MET A 136 -5.59 4.68 15.38
C MET A 136 -5.27 6.16 15.58
N HIS A 137 -6.00 7.06 14.93
CA HIS A 137 -5.82 8.50 15.08
C HIS A 137 -7.16 9.24 15.16
N ARG A 138 -7.13 10.52 15.58
CA ARG A 138 -8.35 11.31 15.89
C ARG A 138 -9.31 11.47 14.70
N ASN A 139 -8.80 11.44 13.47
CA ASN A 139 -9.59 11.71 12.26
C ASN A 139 -10.01 10.42 11.52
N VAL A 140 -9.96 9.26 12.19
CA VAL A 140 -10.27 7.97 11.56
C VAL A 140 -11.69 7.92 10.97
N ASP A 141 -12.65 8.57 11.61
CA ASP A 141 -14.03 8.62 11.12
C ASP A 141 -14.16 9.42 9.81
N GLU A 142 -13.41 10.51 9.67
CA GLU A 142 -13.34 11.27 8.41
C GLU A 142 -12.65 10.46 7.33
N ASP A 143 -11.54 9.83 7.63
CA ASP A 143 -10.80 8.97 6.71
C ASP A 143 -11.66 7.77 6.26
N ASN A 144 -12.48 7.22 7.14
CA ASN A 144 -13.42 6.16 6.78
C ASN A 144 -14.57 6.67 5.87
N LYS A 145 -15.05 7.90 6.09
CA LYS A 145 -16.01 8.56 5.17
C LYS A 145 -15.40 8.82 3.79
N LEU A 146 -14.12 9.16 3.73
CA LEU A 146 -13.35 9.32 2.50
C LEU A 146 -12.95 7.97 1.86
N LYS A 147 -13.38 6.84 2.44
CA LYS A 147 -13.09 5.48 1.95
C LYS A 147 -11.59 5.14 1.87
N LEU A 148 -10.74 5.78 2.68
CA LEU A 148 -9.30 5.53 2.65
C LEU A 148 -8.91 4.09 3.00
N PHE A 149 -9.78 3.34 3.68
CA PHE A 149 -9.60 1.93 4.01
C PHE A 149 -10.32 0.99 3.02
N GLN A 150 -10.86 1.52 1.92
CA GLN A 150 -11.61 0.72 0.94
C GLN A 150 -10.75 -0.40 0.33
N PRO A 151 -9.49 -0.19 -0.08
CA PRO A 151 -8.68 -1.27 -0.65
C PRO A 151 -8.51 -2.48 0.27
N TYR A 152 -8.33 -2.26 1.56
CA TYR A 152 -8.32 -3.34 2.56
C TYR A 152 -9.68 -4.07 2.64
N LYS A 153 -10.79 -3.33 2.63
CA LYS A 153 -12.15 -3.91 2.65
C LYS A 153 -12.45 -4.69 1.38
N ASP A 154 -11.96 -4.24 0.23
CA ASP A 154 -12.14 -4.91 -1.06
C ASP A 154 -11.42 -6.26 -1.06
N LEU A 155 -10.17 -6.32 -0.59
CA LEU A 155 -9.46 -7.58 -0.42
C LEU A 155 -10.20 -8.53 0.55
N CYS A 156 -10.66 -8.05 1.70
CA CYS A 156 -11.45 -8.87 2.64
C CYS A 156 -12.72 -9.41 1.98
N SER A 157 -13.39 -8.61 1.16
CA SER A 157 -14.60 -9.01 0.42
C SER A 157 -14.29 -10.04 -0.64
N HIS A 158 -13.16 -9.90 -1.36
CA HIS A 158 -12.66 -10.89 -2.32
C HIS A 158 -12.43 -12.24 -1.63
N LEU A 159 -11.64 -12.28 -0.58
CA LEU A 159 -11.34 -13.51 0.17
C LEU A 159 -12.61 -14.18 0.72
N ALA A 160 -13.54 -13.40 1.26
CA ALA A 160 -14.80 -13.91 1.77
C ALA A 160 -15.66 -14.55 0.66
N LYS A 161 -15.62 -14.00 -0.56
CA LYS A 161 -16.32 -14.55 -1.72
C LYS A 161 -15.71 -15.88 -2.15
N GLU A 162 -14.38 -15.99 -2.23
CA GLU A 162 -13.71 -17.22 -2.63
C GLU A 162 -13.93 -18.34 -1.61
N LEU A 163 -13.85 -18.05 -0.30
CA LEU A 163 -14.16 -19.01 0.76
C LEU A 163 -15.61 -19.51 0.69
N LYS A 164 -16.58 -18.63 0.43
CA LYS A 164 -17.98 -19.03 0.26
C LYS A 164 -18.21 -19.88 -0.99
N ALA A 165 -17.39 -19.74 -2.01
CA ALA A 165 -17.47 -20.59 -3.20
C ALA A 165 -17.02 -22.03 -2.91
N CYS A 166 -16.04 -22.21 -2.01
CA CYS A 166 -15.60 -23.53 -1.56
C CYS A 166 -16.68 -24.29 -0.78
N ASP A 167 -17.51 -23.59 0.01
CA ASP A 167 -18.57 -24.20 0.83
C ASP A 167 -19.77 -24.72 -0.02
N ARG A 168 -19.83 -24.32 -1.29
CA ARG A 168 -20.90 -24.69 -2.24
C ARG A 168 -20.47 -25.73 -3.26
N SER A 169 -19.20 -26.12 -3.26
CA SER A 169 -18.65 -27.14 -4.16
C SER A 169 -18.50 -28.48 -3.45
#